data_3762ae61cc3ec623df02e91ea7d9833c
#
_entry.id   3762ae61cc3ec623df02e91ea7d9833c
#
_cell.length_a   1.000
_cell.length_b   1.000
_cell.length_c   1.000
_cell.angle_alpha   90.00
_cell.angle_beta   90.00
_cell.angle_gamma   90.00
#
_symmetry.space_group_name_H-M   'P 1'
#
loop_
_entity.id
_entity.type
_entity.pdbx_description
1 polymer ?
#
loop_
_entity_poly.entity_id
_entity_poly.type
_entity_poly.pdbx_seq_one_letter_code
_entity_poly.pdbx_strand_id
1 'polypeptide(L)'
;GDHRDLHLSIRRQRQMCIRDRGYIDQKIFSPKLNNLMSLRTEIIKRPVVTTIEVLANPLISKKNHFATGYVHKPYPPIYLNLARNAKFNTAIVIRGTEGGVIPSLRQKSNAHYYTSLEKEDEIIEINPETELGIKQEVRAVAIPDTVIKKTKHDKIETKVNPIDLAKESLKMGFKALSGEEGVMADCITYGAALIVNHITNNGVKDSADEVRKILRSGSALKRFKIT
;
A
#
# COMPACT_ATOMS: atom_id res chain seq x y z
N GLY A 1 -24.80 4.89 21.23
CA GLY A 1 -23.36 5.15 21.27
C GLY A 1 -23.12 6.65 21.35
N ASP A 2 -22.39 7.08 22.34
CA ASP A 2 -22.29 8.46 22.79
C ASP A 2 -21.58 9.33 21.74
N HIS A 3 -22.17 10.44 21.36
CA HIS A 3 -21.58 11.46 20.48
C HIS A 3 -20.19 11.95 20.97
N ARG A 4 -19.89 11.83 22.25
CA ARG A 4 -18.58 12.18 22.84
C ARG A 4 -17.47 11.26 22.38
N ASP A 5 -17.73 9.96 22.22
CA ASP A 5 -16.72 9.00 21.77
C ASP A 5 -16.34 9.22 20.31
N LEU A 6 -17.31 9.63 19.49
CA LEU A 6 -17.07 9.99 18.08
C LEU A 6 -16.16 11.24 17.97
N HIS A 7 -16.42 12.27 18.80
CA HIS A 7 -15.60 13.49 18.84
C HIS A 7 -14.19 13.26 19.36
N LEU A 8 -14.00 12.40 20.35
CA LEU A 8 -12.68 12.03 20.86
C LEU A 8 -11.88 11.21 19.84
N SER A 9 -12.55 10.32 19.12
CA SER A 9 -11.96 9.53 18.07
C SER A 9 -11.51 10.40 16.88
N ILE A 10 -12.37 11.33 16.44
CA ILE A 10 -12.04 12.30 15.39
C ILE A 10 -10.89 13.23 15.81
N ARG A 11 -10.83 13.63 17.10
CA ARG A 11 -9.69 14.41 17.62
C ARG A 11 -8.39 13.63 17.62
N ARG A 12 -8.39 12.35 18.00
CA ARG A 12 -7.20 11.48 17.91
C ARG A 12 -6.77 11.25 16.47
N GLN A 13 -7.72 11.06 15.55
CA GLN A 13 -7.42 10.95 14.12
C GLN A 13 -6.87 12.27 13.55
N ARG A 14 -7.39 13.44 13.94
CA ARG A 14 -6.83 14.74 13.55
C ARG A 14 -5.40 14.94 14.07
N GLN A 15 -5.09 14.50 15.28
CA GLN A 15 -3.72 14.57 15.82
C GLN A 15 -2.75 13.64 15.08
N MET A 16 -3.21 12.49 14.59
CA MET A 16 -2.40 11.60 13.75
C MET A 16 -2.15 12.19 12.37
N CYS A 17 -3.12 12.88 11.76
CA CYS A 17 -2.95 13.55 10.47
C CYS A 17 -2.00 14.76 10.51
N ILE A 18 -1.83 15.41 11.66
CA ILE A 18 -0.87 16.53 11.86
C ILE A 18 0.57 16.04 11.81
N ARG A 19 0.82 14.73 11.89
CA ARG A 19 2.15 14.09 11.93
C ARG A 19 2.53 13.36 10.63
N ASP A 20 2.08 13.85 9.49
CA ASP A 20 2.40 13.33 8.15
C ASP A 20 1.84 11.95 7.81
N ARG A 21 1.20 11.25 8.74
CA ARG A 21 0.54 9.95 8.51
C ARG A 21 -0.51 9.67 9.56
N GLY A 22 -1.46 8.83 9.23
CA GLY A 22 -2.49 8.40 10.16
C GLY A 22 -3.05 7.03 9.79
N TYR A 23 -3.48 6.29 10.79
CA TYR A 23 -4.31 5.12 10.65
C TYR A 23 -5.77 5.51 10.92
N ILE A 24 -6.65 5.17 9.99
CA ILE A 24 -8.08 5.43 10.13
C ILE A 24 -8.79 4.10 10.27
N ASP A 25 -9.32 3.85 11.47
CA ASP A 25 -10.04 2.62 11.75
C ASP A 25 -11.43 2.64 11.11
N GLN A 26 -11.67 1.70 10.19
CA GLN A 26 -12.94 1.54 9.52
C GLN A 26 -14.11 1.34 10.49
N LYS A 27 -13.89 0.67 11.61
CA LYS A 27 -14.89 0.48 12.67
C LYS A 27 -15.43 1.80 13.21
N ILE A 28 -14.59 2.84 13.20
CA ILE A 28 -14.94 4.15 13.74
C ILE A 28 -15.57 5.05 12.68
N PHE A 29 -14.96 5.14 11.49
CA PHE A 29 -15.48 6.06 10.48
C PHE A 29 -16.61 5.47 9.64
N SER A 30 -16.71 4.14 9.51
CA SER A 30 -17.75 3.45 8.74
C SER A 30 -18.20 2.15 9.42
N PRO A 31 -18.89 2.23 10.59
CA PRO A 31 -19.27 1.05 11.35
C PRO A 31 -20.20 0.11 10.58
N LYS A 32 -21.06 0.63 9.71
CA LYS A 32 -21.94 -0.19 8.85
C LYS A 32 -21.13 -1.07 7.90
N LEU A 33 -20.07 -0.53 7.31
CA LEU A 33 -19.18 -1.27 6.41
C LEU A 33 -18.34 -2.30 7.19
N ASN A 34 -17.87 -1.91 8.38
CA ASN A 34 -17.14 -2.81 9.26
C ASN A 34 -17.99 -4.01 9.74
N ASN A 35 -19.28 -3.82 9.96
CA ASN A 35 -20.19 -4.90 10.37
C ASN A 35 -20.37 -6.00 9.31
N LEU A 36 -19.96 -5.74 8.06
CA LEU A 36 -19.91 -6.77 7.02
C LEU A 36 -18.70 -7.70 7.14
N MET A 37 -17.80 -7.47 8.12
CA MET A 37 -16.62 -8.32 8.33
C MET A 37 -16.99 -9.78 8.63
N SER A 38 -18.01 -10.04 9.44
CA SER A 38 -18.50 -11.41 9.72
C SER A 38 -18.96 -12.11 8.45
N LEU A 39 -19.78 -11.43 7.64
CA LEU A 39 -20.23 -11.94 6.36
C LEU A 39 -19.06 -12.25 5.42
N ARG A 40 -18.01 -11.43 5.42
CA ARG A 40 -16.80 -11.65 4.62
C ARG A 40 -16.04 -12.92 5.03
N THR A 41 -16.06 -13.30 6.30
CA THR A 41 -15.42 -14.55 6.77
C THR A 41 -16.18 -15.79 6.34
N GLU A 42 -17.48 -15.69 6.10
CA GLU A 42 -18.32 -16.78 5.59
C GLU A 42 -18.19 -16.95 4.08
N ILE A 43 -17.81 -15.89 3.37
CA ILE A 43 -17.62 -15.93 1.91
C ILE A 43 -16.19 -16.38 1.62
N ILE A 44 -16.03 -17.56 1.03
CA ILE A 44 -14.71 -18.12 0.68
C ILE A 44 -13.98 -17.25 -0.37
N LYS A 45 -14.71 -16.55 -1.22
CA LYS A 45 -14.18 -15.67 -2.26
C LYS A 45 -14.16 -14.20 -1.81
N ARG A 46 -13.22 -13.43 -2.34
CA ARG A 46 -13.10 -11.99 -2.07
C ARG A 46 -14.35 -11.25 -2.59
N PRO A 47 -15.16 -10.61 -1.73
CA PRO A 47 -16.36 -9.90 -2.14
C PRO A 47 -16.05 -8.53 -2.76
N VAL A 48 -16.97 -7.99 -3.56
CA VAL A 48 -16.87 -6.65 -4.19
C VAL A 48 -16.66 -5.54 -3.14
N VAL A 49 -17.19 -5.72 -1.93
CA VAL A 49 -17.02 -4.77 -0.82
C VAL A 49 -15.55 -4.43 -0.56
N THR A 50 -14.62 -5.39 -0.72
CA THR A 50 -13.18 -5.15 -0.54
C THR A 50 -12.59 -4.19 -1.59
N THR A 51 -13.23 -4.03 -2.73
CA THR A 51 -12.85 -3.07 -3.77
C THR A 51 -13.38 -1.68 -3.44
N ILE A 52 -14.58 -1.58 -2.88
CA ILE A 52 -15.25 -0.31 -2.60
C ILE A 52 -14.69 0.35 -1.33
N GLU A 53 -14.39 -0.44 -0.31
CA GLU A 53 -13.96 0.09 0.99
C GLU A 53 -12.63 0.88 0.95
N VAL A 54 -11.73 0.55 0.02
CA VAL A 54 -10.48 1.30 -0.16
C VAL A 54 -10.70 2.70 -0.75
N LEU A 55 -11.88 2.94 -1.33
CA LEU A 55 -12.30 4.20 -1.96
C LEU A 55 -13.14 5.08 -1.03
N ALA A 56 -13.35 4.68 0.22
CA ALA A 56 -14.24 5.37 1.14
C ALA A 56 -13.83 6.82 1.48
N ASN A 57 -12.61 7.24 1.16
CA ASN A 57 -12.07 8.60 1.26
C ASN A 57 -12.46 9.32 2.56
N PRO A 58 -12.03 8.81 3.74
CA PRO A 58 -12.46 9.34 5.03
C PRO A 58 -11.84 10.70 5.39
N LEU A 59 -10.92 11.21 4.58
CA LEU A 59 -10.23 12.47 4.80
C LEU A 59 -10.67 13.51 3.77
N ILE A 60 -10.88 14.72 4.24
CA ILE A 60 -11.15 15.89 3.39
C ILE A 60 -9.88 16.73 3.37
N SER A 61 -9.33 16.91 2.18
CA SER A 61 -8.19 17.80 1.94
C SER A 61 -8.37 18.62 0.67
N LYS A 62 -7.47 19.58 0.45
CA LYS A 62 -7.48 20.39 -0.80
C LYS A 62 -7.19 19.53 -2.04
N LYS A 63 -6.35 18.51 -1.88
CA LYS A 63 -6.03 17.52 -2.92
C LYS A 63 -5.95 16.15 -2.27
N ASN A 64 -6.73 15.21 -2.79
CA ASN A 64 -6.69 13.80 -2.40
C ASN A 64 -6.11 12.99 -3.54
N HIS A 65 -5.11 12.19 -3.23
CA HIS A 65 -4.47 11.27 -4.15
C HIS A 65 -4.80 9.83 -3.73
N PHE A 66 -5.18 9.00 -4.69
CA PHE A 66 -5.51 7.61 -4.45
C PHE A 66 -4.39 6.70 -5.00
N ALA A 67 -3.91 5.77 -4.19
CA ALA A 67 -3.00 4.74 -4.63
C ALA A 67 -3.48 3.37 -4.15
N THR A 68 -3.58 2.42 -5.07
CA THR A 68 -3.97 1.04 -4.75
C THR A 68 -3.25 0.05 -5.66
N GLY A 69 -3.31 -1.23 -5.28
CA GLY A 69 -2.78 -2.31 -6.09
C GLY A 69 -3.85 -3.13 -6.79
N TYR A 70 -3.46 -3.83 -7.86
CA TYR A 70 -4.31 -4.80 -8.55
C TYR A 70 -3.54 -6.05 -8.96
N VAL A 71 -4.29 -7.14 -9.20
CA VAL A 71 -3.77 -8.41 -9.73
C VAL A 71 -4.35 -8.70 -11.10
N HIS A 72 -5.67 -8.59 -11.24
CA HIS A 72 -6.37 -9.00 -12.44
C HIS A 72 -6.51 -7.84 -13.45
N LYS A 73 -6.19 -8.10 -14.71
CA LYS A 73 -6.18 -7.12 -15.80
C LYS A 73 -7.45 -6.25 -15.96
N PRO A 74 -8.68 -6.73 -15.72
CA PRO A 74 -9.86 -5.89 -15.86
C PRO A 74 -10.06 -4.81 -14.78
N TYR A 75 -9.32 -4.89 -13.66
CA TYR A 75 -9.58 -4.01 -12.51
C TYR A 75 -9.08 -2.55 -12.62
N PRO A 76 -7.96 -2.23 -13.29
CA PRO A 76 -7.48 -0.86 -13.31
C PRO A 76 -8.51 0.17 -13.78
N PRO A 77 -9.20 0.03 -14.93
CA PRO A 77 -10.19 1.01 -15.34
C PRO A 77 -11.37 1.11 -14.37
N ILE A 78 -11.73 0.00 -13.70
CA ILE A 78 -12.78 0.01 -12.68
C ILE A 78 -12.35 0.85 -11.49
N TYR A 79 -11.14 0.65 -10.96
CA TYR A 79 -10.61 1.43 -9.85
C TYR A 79 -10.48 2.91 -10.19
N LEU A 80 -9.98 3.25 -11.38
CA LEU A 80 -9.82 4.64 -11.80
C LEU A 80 -11.17 5.35 -11.95
N ASN A 81 -12.18 4.67 -12.51
CA ASN A 81 -13.54 5.21 -12.58
C ASN A 81 -14.16 5.41 -11.18
N LEU A 82 -14.04 4.43 -10.31
CA LEU A 82 -14.52 4.53 -8.93
C LEU A 82 -13.79 5.64 -8.15
N ALA A 83 -12.47 5.81 -8.36
CA ALA A 83 -11.71 6.88 -7.73
C ALA A 83 -12.18 8.27 -8.20
N ARG A 84 -12.50 8.45 -9.49
CA ARG A 84 -13.13 9.67 -10.00
C ARG A 84 -14.49 9.94 -9.35
N ASN A 85 -15.34 8.92 -9.23
CA ASN A 85 -16.63 9.04 -8.56
C ASN A 85 -16.48 9.41 -7.07
N ALA A 86 -15.44 8.87 -6.40
CA ALA A 86 -15.11 9.21 -5.02
C ALA A 86 -14.38 10.56 -4.87
N LYS A 87 -14.21 11.32 -5.98
CA LYS A 87 -13.62 12.66 -6.02
C LYS A 87 -12.14 12.74 -5.60
N PHE A 88 -11.37 11.69 -5.85
CA PHE A 88 -9.91 11.78 -5.77
C PHE A 88 -9.36 12.60 -6.93
N ASN A 89 -8.54 13.61 -6.63
CA ASN A 89 -7.98 14.51 -7.64
C ASN A 89 -7.06 13.77 -8.63
N THR A 90 -6.32 12.78 -8.15
CA THR A 90 -5.49 11.88 -8.96
C THR A 90 -5.59 10.46 -8.44
N ALA A 91 -5.32 9.48 -9.28
CA ALA A 91 -5.24 8.09 -8.86
C ALA A 91 -4.15 7.33 -9.61
N ILE A 92 -3.52 6.37 -8.90
CA ILE A 92 -2.60 5.41 -9.47
C ILE A 92 -2.98 4.00 -9.01
N VAL A 93 -3.07 3.07 -9.96
CA VAL A 93 -3.43 1.66 -9.75
C VAL A 93 -2.27 0.80 -10.23
N ILE A 94 -1.53 0.24 -9.29
CA ILE A 94 -0.24 -0.40 -9.51
C ILE A 94 -0.40 -1.91 -9.63
N ARG A 95 0.23 -2.55 -10.61
CA ARG A 95 0.31 -4.01 -10.68
C ARG A 95 1.29 -4.54 -9.62
N GLY A 96 0.80 -4.68 -8.41
CA GLY A 96 1.62 -5.12 -7.30
C GLY A 96 1.64 -6.63 -7.10
N THR A 97 2.61 -7.12 -6.36
CA THR A 97 2.68 -8.51 -5.93
C THR A 97 1.52 -8.79 -4.98
N GLU A 98 0.77 -9.85 -5.23
CA GLU A 98 -0.43 -10.26 -4.46
C GLU A 98 -1.47 -9.13 -4.28
N GLY A 99 -1.52 -8.19 -5.22
CA GLY A 99 -2.47 -7.06 -5.20
C GLY A 99 -2.08 -5.90 -4.30
N GLY A 100 -0.89 -5.90 -3.74
CA GLY A 100 -0.32 -4.75 -3.02
C GLY A 100 0.13 -3.65 -3.97
N VAL A 101 0.60 -2.53 -3.39
CA VAL A 101 1.13 -1.37 -4.14
C VAL A 101 2.61 -1.51 -4.49
N ILE A 102 3.24 -2.62 -4.15
CA ILE A 102 4.65 -2.89 -4.43
C ILE A 102 4.74 -3.83 -5.62
N PRO A 103 5.31 -3.39 -6.76
CA PRO A 103 5.48 -4.24 -7.93
C PRO A 103 6.52 -5.34 -7.71
N SER A 104 6.56 -6.28 -8.65
CA SER A 104 7.60 -7.31 -8.67
C SER A 104 8.98 -6.69 -8.89
N LEU A 105 9.95 -7.04 -8.03
CA LEU A 105 11.34 -6.59 -8.16
C LEU A 105 12.10 -7.24 -9.33
N ARG A 106 11.54 -8.31 -9.89
CA ARG A 106 12.19 -9.13 -10.93
C ARG A 106 11.64 -8.90 -12.33
N GLN A 107 10.43 -8.37 -12.44
CA GLN A 107 9.69 -8.28 -13.71
C GLN A 107 9.21 -6.86 -13.96
N LYS A 108 9.10 -6.51 -15.23
CA LYS A 108 8.38 -5.32 -15.65
C LYS A 108 6.97 -5.28 -15.05
N SER A 109 6.52 -4.12 -14.64
CA SER A 109 5.21 -3.91 -14.07
C SER A 109 4.55 -2.67 -14.64
N ASN A 110 3.22 -2.65 -14.65
CA ASN A 110 2.42 -1.54 -15.16
C ASN A 110 1.73 -0.83 -14.01
N ALA A 111 1.59 0.48 -14.16
CA ALA A 111 0.65 1.26 -13.37
C ALA A 111 -0.28 2.04 -14.30
N HIS A 112 -1.56 2.07 -13.97
CA HIS A 112 -2.57 2.85 -14.64
C HIS A 112 -2.91 4.06 -13.78
N TYR A 113 -3.04 5.23 -14.36
CA TYR A 113 -3.23 6.44 -13.56
C TYR A 113 -3.95 7.54 -14.34
N TYR A 114 -4.47 8.53 -13.60
CA TYR A 114 -4.84 9.83 -14.11
C TYR A 114 -4.28 10.94 -13.20
N THR A 115 -3.94 12.07 -13.78
CA THR A 115 -3.32 13.21 -13.09
C THR A 115 -4.29 14.35 -12.79
N SER A 116 -5.50 14.31 -13.36
CA SER A 116 -6.63 15.16 -13.01
C SER A 116 -7.94 14.45 -13.37
N LEU A 117 -9.06 14.94 -12.82
CA LEU A 117 -10.39 14.32 -13.03
C LEU A 117 -10.82 14.35 -14.51
N GLU A 118 -10.35 15.33 -15.28
CA GLU A 118 -10.71 15.58 -16.68
C GLU A 118 -9.79 14.87 -17.67
N LYS A 119 -8.62 14.41 -17.21
CA LYS A 119 -7.65 13.71 -18.08
C LYS A 119 -8.03 12.25 -18.26
N GLU A 120 -7.67 11.71 -19.41
CA GLU A 120 -7.80 10.31 -19.72
C GLU A 120 -6.86 9.45 -18.85
N ASP A 121 -7.13 8.15 -18.83
CA ASP A 121 -6.28 7.19 -18.15
C ASP A 121 -5.01 6.95 -18.96
N GLU A 122 -3.89 6.97 -18.28
CA GLU A 122 -2.57 6.70 -18.83
C GLU A 122 -2.00 5.41 -18.25
N ILE A 123 -1.04 4.81 -18.96
CA ILE A 123 -0.34 3.60 -18.52
C ILE A 123 1.15 3.89 -18.56
N ILE A 124 1.83 3.53 -17.47
CA ILE A 124 3.29 3.51 -17.42
C ILE A 124 3.75 2.06 -17.19
N GLU A 125 4.70 1.60 -18.01
CA GLU A 125 5.42 0.35 -17.79
C GLU A 125 6.81 0.68 -17.23
N ILE A 126 7.23 -0.02 -16.20
CA ILE A 126 8.50 0.21 -15.50
C ILE A 126 9.27 -1.10 -15.41
N ASN A 127 10.51 -1.04 -15.84
CA ASN A 127 11.48 -2.10 -15.64
C ASN A 127 12.33 -1.78 -14.38
N PRO A 128 12.26 -2.59 -13.30
CA PRO A 128 12.97 -2.29 -12.06
C PRO A 128 14.49 -2.24 -12.25
N GLU A 129 15.06 -3.05 -13.13
CA GLU A 129 16.51 -3.08 -13.37
C GLU A 129 17.00 -1.84 -14.10
N THR A 130 16.40 -1.51 -15.25
CA THR A 130 16.90 -0.44 -16.12
C THR A 130 16.54 0.96 -15.64
N GLU A 131 15.37 1.12 -14.99
CA GLU A 131 14.88 2.43 -14.58
C GLU A 131 15.16 2.75 -13.12
N LEU A 132 15.18 1.73 -12.26
CA LEU A 132 15.37 1.92 -10.83
C LEU A 132 16.71 1.37 -10.32
N GLY A 133 17.46 0.63 -11.13
CA GLY A 133 18.68 -0.04 -10.70
C GLY A 133 18.44 -1.16 -9.69
N ILE A 134 17.20 -1.68 -9.62
CA ILE A 134 16.84 -2.78 -8.73
C ILE A 134 17.08 -4.10 -9.44
N LYS A 135 18.06 -4.85 -8.96
CA LYS A 135 18.47 -6.14 -9.52
C LYS A 135 18.26 -7.24 -8.49
N GLN A 136 17.08 -7.84 -8.50
CA GLN A 136 16.69 -8.88 -7.56
C GLN A 136 16.23 -10.16 -8.28
N GLU A 137 16.67 -11.31 -7.78
CA GLU A 137 16.22 -12.62 -8.26
C GLU A 137 14.81 -12.97 -7.74
N VAL A 138 14.36 -12.32 -6.68
CA VAL A 138 13.06 -12.53 -6.05
C VAL A 138 12.03 -11.48 -6.51
N ARG A 139 10.76 -11.87 -6.49
CA ARG A 139 9.65 -10.97 -6.86
C ARG A 139 9.29 -9.98 -5.75
N ALA A 140 9.43 -10.43 -4.51
CA ALA A 140 9.11 -9.67 -3.29
C ALA A 140 9.85 -10.28 -2.11
N VAL A 141 9.70 -9.68 -0.94
CA VAL A 141 10.24 -10.24 0.31
C VAL A 141 9.64 -11.63 0.55
N ALA A 142 10.49 -12.62 0.72
CA ALA A 142 10.06 -13.98 1.03
C ALA A 142 9.49 -14.06 2.46
N ILE A 143 8.51 -14.94 2.66
CA ILE A 143 8.04 -15.28 4.00
C ILE A 143 9.16 -16.08 4.69
N PRO A 144 9.65 -15.62 5.87
CA PRO A 144 10.70 -16.33 6.57
C PRO A 144 10.29 -17.75 6.98
N ASP A 145 11.17 -18.71 6.83
CA ASP A 145 10.91 -20.11 7.21
C ASP A 145 10.55 -20.28 8.71
N THR A 146 11.00 -19.34 9.54
CA THR A 146 10.71 -19.32 10.98
C THR A 146 9.24 -19.15 11.32
N VAL A 147 8.45 -18.56 10.42
CA VAL A 147 7.00 -18.33 10.62
C VAL A 147 6.14 -19.38 9.93
N ILE A 148 6.75 -20.29 9.16
CA ILE A 148 6.05 -21.34 8.43
C ILE A 148 5.90 -22.57 9.33
N LYS A 149 4.66 -22.88 9.74
CA LYS A 149 4.36 -24.12 10.46
C LYS A 149 4.08 -25.24 9.46
N LYS A 150 5.03 -26.13 9.25
CA LYS A 150 4.81 -27.36 8.48
C LYS A 150 3.87 -28.29 9.25
N THR A 151 2.66 -28.50 8.78
CA THR A 151 1.76 -29.51 9.31
C THR A 151 2.07 -30.87 8.65
N LYS A 152 2.18 -31.93 9.45
CA LYS A 152 2.57 -33.30 8.98
C LYS A 152 1.60 -33.94 7.96
N HIS A 153 0.41 -33.42 7.79
CA HIS A 153 -0.65 -34.02 6.98
C HIS A 153 -1.13 -33.21 5.78
N ASP A 154 -0.67 -31.97 5.61
CA ASP A 154 -1.13 -31.14 4.49
C ASP A 154 0.05 -30.79 3.57
N LYS A 155 0.08 -31.46 2.42
CA LYS A 155 1.09 -31.19 1.36
C LYS A 155 0.81 -29.85 0.63
N ILE A 156 -0.31 -29.17 0.90
CA ILE A 156 -0.82 -28.05 0.09
C ILE A 156 -0.94 -26.76 0.90
N GLU A 157 -1.14 -26.77 2.21
CA GLU A 157 -1.29 -25.56 3.02
C GLU A 157 -0.13 -25.35 3.98
N THR A 158 0.65 -24.32 3.71
CA THR A 158 1.62 -23.78 4.65
C THR A 158 0.90 -22.86 5.61
N LYS A 159 0.66 -23.29 6.85
CA LYS A 159 0.04 -22.42 7.87
C LYS A 159 1.08 -21.43 8.38
N VAL A 160 0.86 -20.17 8.08
CA VAL A 160 1.66 -19.06 8.59
C VAL A 160 0.94 -18.46 9.79
N ASN A 161 1.67 -18.28 10.92
CA ASN A 161 1.12 -17.53 12.05
C ASN A 161 1.11 -16.03 11.71
N PRO A 162 -0.07 -15.37 11.65
CA PRO A 162 -0.15 -13.97 11.26
C PRO A 162 0.61 -13.02 12.20
N ILE A 163 0.66 -13.33 13.51
CA ILE A 163 1.35 -12.50 14.51
C ILE A 163 2.86 -12.59 14.31
N ASP A 164 3.40 -13.79 14.10
CA ASP A 164 4.83 -14.00 13.90
C ASP A 164 5.26 -13.39 12.55
N LEU A 165 4.44 -13.54 11.50
CA LEU A 165 4.67 -12.88 10.21
C LEU A 165 4.70 -11.34 10.37
N ALA A 166 3.76 -10.78 11.14
CA ALA A 166 3.72 -9.33 11.38
C ALA A 166 4.98 -8.86 12.13
N LYS A 167 5.46 -9.61 13.13
CA LYS A 167 6.69 -9.29 13.87
C LYS A 167 7.92 -9.31 12.96
N GLU A 168 8.08 -10.32 12.12
CA GLU A 168 9.21 -10.41 11.20
C GLU A 168 9.12 -9.32 10.10
N SER A 169 7.92 -9.05 9.59
CA SER A 169 7.71 -7.95 8.64
C SER A 169 8.06 -6.59 9.25
N LEU A 170 7.69 -6.36 10.51
CA LEU A 170 8.03 -5.15 11.26
C LEU A 170 9.55 -5.00 11.43
N LYS A 171 10.23 -6.09 11.80
CA LYS A 171 11.69 -6.12 11.98
C LYS A 171 12.41 -5.80 10.66
N MET A 172 12.03 -6.45 9.56
CA MET A 172 12.59 -6.17 8.25
C MET A 172 12.29 -4.74 7.78
N GLY A 173 11.06 -4.27 8.01
CA GLY A 173 10.66 -2.89 7.70
C GLY A 173 11.50 -1.86 8.46
N PHE A 174 11.74 -2.06 9.76
CA PHE A 174 12.58 -1.15 10.54
C PHE A 174 14.02 -1.11 10.06
N LYS A 175 14.60 -2.24 9.68
CA LYS A 175 15.93 -2.30 9.09
C LYS A 175 16.00 -1.49 7.79
N ALA A 176 15.06 -1.70 6.88
CA ALA A 176 14.99 -0.93 5.63
C ALA A 176 14.79 0.58 5.89
N LEU A 177 13.91 0.96 6.82
CA LEU A 177 13.68 2.37 7.18
C LEU A 177 14.89 3.01 7.89
N SER A 178 15.79 2.21 8.48
CA SER A 178 17.06 2.68 9.05
C SER A 178 18.18 2.83 8.03
N GLY A 179 17.92 2.46 6.76
CA GLY A 179 18.88 2.55 5.67
C GLY A 179 19.64 1.26 5.37
N GLU A 180 19.26 0.12 6.01
CA GLU A 180 19.84 -1.18 5.65
C GLU A 180 19.36 -1.59 4.25
N GLU A 181 20.29 -1.86 3.35
CA GLU A 181 20.00 -2.26 1.98
C GLU A 181 19.50 -3.72 1.93
N GLY A 182 18.74 -4.06 0.88
CA GLY A 182 18.23 -5.40 0.65
C GLY A 182 16.83 -5.40 0.05
N VAL A 183 16.25 -6.59 -0.10
CA VAL A 183 14.95 -6.82 -0.77
C VAL A 183 13.84 -5.94 -0.21
N MET A 184 13.76 -5.75 1.13
CA MET A 184 12.73 -4.92 1.75
C MET A 184 12.93 -3.44 1.41
N ALA A 185 14.18 -2.94 1.40
CA ALA A 185 14.48 -1.57 1.02
C ALA A 185 14.15 -1.33 -0.46
N ASP A 186 14.44 -2.28 -1.33
CA ASP A 186 14.08 -2.22 -2.75
C ASP A 186 12.56 -2.24 -2.96
N CYS A 187 11.83 -3.06 -2.21
CA CYS A 187 10.37 -3.06 -2.21
C CYS A 187 9.80 -1.69 -1.84
N ILE A 188 10.28 -1.11 -0.75
CA ILE A 188 9.85 0.22 -0.29
C ILE A 188 10.23 1.28 -1.32
N THR A 189 11.46 1.23 -1.84
CA THR A 189 11.94 2.18 -2.85
C THR A 189 11.06 2.15 -4.09
N TYR A 190 10.76 0.97 -4.63
CA TYR A 190 9.96 0.84 -5.84
C TYR A 190 8.53 1.36 -5.64
N GLY A 191 7.83 0.87 -4.61
CA GLY A 191 6.46 1.29 -4.34
C GLY A 191 6.36 2.79 -4.05
N ALA A 192 7.27 3.35 -3.25
CA ALA A 192 7.30 4.76 -2.92
C ALA A 192 7.66 5.63 -4.13
N ALA A 193 8.62 5.21 -4.97
CA ALA A 193 9.02 5.95 -6.16
C ALA A 193 7.86 6.16 -7.14
N LEU A 194 7.01 5.14 -7.33
CA LEU A 194 5.83 5.25 -8.18
C LEU A 194 4.85 6.30 -7.65
N ILE A 195 4.61 6.29 -6.35
CA ILE A 195 3.68 7.22 -5.70
C ILE A 195 4.25 8.66 -5.72
N VAL A 196 5.54 8.81 -5.39
CA VAL A 196 6.22 10.12 -5.43
C VAL A 196 6.20 10.67 -6.85
N ASN A 197 6.59 9.87 -7.84
CA ASN A 197 6.53 10.28 -9.24
C ASN A 197 5.11 10.69 -9.67
N HIS A 198 4.10 9.92 -9.28
CA HIS A 198 2.70 10.24 -9.60
C HIS A 198 2.24 11.60 -9.04
N ILE A 199 2.72 11.98 -7.86
CA ILE A 199 2.35 13.22 -7.18
C ILE A 199 3.19 14.40 -7.69
N THR A 200 4.48 14.20 -7.95
CA THR A 200 5.44 15.28 -8.26
C THR A 200 5.78 15.43 -9.74
N ASN A 201 5.58 14.37 -10.52
CA ASN A 201 5.97 14.26 -11.94
C ASN A 201 7.49 14.46 -12.19
N ASN A 202 8.34 14.09 -11.23
CA ASN A 202 9.79 14.28 -11.30
C ASN A 202 10.53 13.18 -12.09
N GLY A 203 9.82 12.16 -12.56
CA GLY A 203 10.41 10.95 -13.14
C GLY A 203 10.61 9.85 -12.10
N VAL A 204 10.44 8.60 -12.54
CA VAL A 204 10.48 7.43 -11.63
C VAL A 204 11.86 7.21 -11.06
N LYS A 205 12.91 7.43 -11.86
CA LYS A 205 14.32 7.28 -11.44
C LYS A 205 14.67 8.29 -10.36
N ASP A 206 14.40 9.57 -10.59
CA ASP A 206 14.72 10.64 -9.63
C ASP A 206 13.91 10.45 -8.33
N SER A 207 12.65 10.03 -8.45
CA SER A 207 11.82 9.67 -7.29
C SER A 207 12.40 8.49 -6.50
N ALA A 208 12.96 7.49 -7.16
CA ALA A 208 13.62 6.36 -6.49
C ALA A 208 14.89 6.79 -5.77
N ASP A 209 15.69 7.67 -6.38
CA ASP A 209 16.90 8.20 -5.77
C ASP A 209 16.60 9.08 -4.54
N GLU A 210 15.53 9.87 -4.59
CA GLU A 210 15.02 10.61 -3.44
C GLU A 210 14.60 9.67 -2.30
N VAL A 211 13.83 8.62 -2.60
CA VAL A 211 13.42 7.61 -1.61
C VAL A 211 14.63 6.93 -0.97
N ARG A 212 15.62 6.51 -1.78
CA ARG A 212 16.86 5.92 -1.25
C ARG A 212 17.62 6.87 -0.33
N LYS A 213 17.71 8.14 -0.70
CA LYS A 213 18.33 9.16 0.15
C LYS A 213 17.62 9.29 1.50
N ILE A 214 16.29 9.30 1.49
CA ILE A 214 15.45 9.34 2.69
C ILE A 214 15.65 8.09 3.57
N LEU A 215 15.73 6.90 2.98
CA LEU A 215 15.98 5.65 3.71
C LEU A 215 17.39 5.66 4.33
N ARG A 216 18.42 5.95 3.53
CA ARG A 216 19.82 5.98 3.99
C ARG A 216 20.08 6.99 5.10
N SER A 217 19.36 8.09 5.11
CA SER A 217 19.48 9.11 6.17
C SER A 217 18.83 8.67 7.50
N GLY A 218 18.07 7.58 7.52
CA GLY A 218 17.27 7.13 8.66
C GLY A 218 16.11 8.07 9.03
N SER A 219 15.86 9.11 8.23
CA SER A 219 14.79 10.08 8.51
C SER A 219 13.40 9.45 8.43
N ALA A 220 13.23 8.44 7.55
CA ALA A 220 12.00 7.66 7.47
C ALA A 220 11.71 6.92 8.78
N LEU A 221 12.70 6.25 9.35
CA LEU A 221 12.57 5.56 10.64
C LEU A 221 12.29 6.54 11.78
N LYS A 222 13.00 7.70 11.80
CA LYS A 222 12.76 8.73 12.81
C LYS A 222 11.31 9.20 12.78
N ARG A 223 10.78 9.52 11.61
CA ARG A 223 9.35 9.89 11.45
C ARG A 223 8.41 8.75 11.85
N PHE A 224 8.78 7.51 11.54
CA PHE A 224 7.98 6.34 11.91
C PHE A 224 7.86 6.16 13.43
N LYS A 225 8.91 6.43 14.20
CA LYS A 225 8.96 6.25 15.66
C LYS A 225 8.35 7.40 16.47
N ILE A 226 8.18 8.59 15.89
CA ILE A 226 7.60 9.76 16.58
C ILE A 226 6.06 9.61 16.77
N THR A 227 5.49 8.51 16.32
CA THR A 227 4.08 8.16 16.54
C THR A 227 3.92 7.27 17.74
#